data_b39014668e9528e313b2c4e43d82f3a9
#
_entry.id   b39014668e9528e313b2c4e43d82f3a9
#
_cell.length_a   1.000
_cell.length_b   1.000
_cell.length_c   1.000
_cell.angle_alpha   90.00
_cell.angle_beta   90.00
_cell.angle_gamma   90.00
#
_symmetry.space_group_name_H-M   'P 1'
#
loop_
_entity.id
_entity.type
_entity.pdbx_description
1 polymer ?
#
loop_
_entity_poly.entity_id
_entity_poly.type
_entity_poly.pdbx_seq_one_letter_code
_entity_poly.pdbx_strand_id
1 'polypeptide(L)'
;MFNIQSSIKKCLPDVLAVLLFVVLAFAYFFPADIEGRILYRHDASAGRGAGQEGIEYLERTGERTRWTNALFCGMPTYQMAPSYHSTNVLAQAANAYHLWLPENVWYVFAYLLGFYILLRAFDFRQQLAALGSIIWAFSTYFLIIIAAGHIWKVWALAYLPPLIAGIVLAFRGKYLWGLLLTAVFTAFEINANHVQMTYDYLFVIFFLILAWLVDAIRKHELARFGKAVAVCAVGAAIGVCINLSNLYHTWQYSQESMRGKSELVKENSENQTNSGLERDYITQWSYGIGETWTLMIPNAKGGASMPLSLNETAMAKANPDYTSIYQQLGQYWGEQPGTSGPVYVGAFVVMLFILGLFIVKGPVKWALLAATILSIMLSWGKNFMGLTDFFIDYVPMYAKFRTVASILVIAEFTIPLLAMLALRELFTVYSSSSCDPAVASGKAERKDYTKGSEGLAGKSPVNRQL
;
A
#
# COMPACT_ATOMS: atom_id res chain seq x y z
N MET A 1 -41.96 -0.40 8.08
CA MET A 1 -41.31 0.87 8.48
C MET A 1 -39.86 0.61 8.81
N PHE A 2 -38.92 1.08 8.00
CA PHE A 2 -37.49 1.02 8.30
C PHE A 2 -37.27 1.85 9.59
N ASN A 3 -36.71 1.22 10.62
CA ASN A 3 -36.44 1.91 11.89
C ASN A 3 -35.18 2.79 11.72
N ILE A 4 -35.40 4.01 11.23
CA ILE A 4 -34.37 5.01 10.90
C ILE A 4 -33.45 5.25 12.10
N GLN A 5 -33.98 5.29 13.34
CA GLN A 5 -33.16 5.48 14.55
C GLN A 5 -32.16 4.32 14.79
N SER A 6 -32.56 3.07 14.51
CA SER A 6 -31.66 1.93 14.70
C SER A 6 -30.55 1.90 13.61
N SER A 7 -30.87 2.36 12.41
CA SER A 7 -29.90 2.49 11.32
C SER A 7 -28.89 3.61 11.59
N ILE A 8 -29.33 4.77 12.06
CA ILE A 8 -28.46 5.89 12.44
C ILE A 8 -27.49 5.47 13.55
N LYS A 9 -27.99 4.80 14.62
CA LYS A 9 -27.12 4.33 15.71
C LYS A 9 -26.04 3.35 15.26
N LYS A 10 -26.31 2.53 14.22
CA LYS A 10 -25.34 1.58 13.67
C LYS A 10 -24.28 2.25 12.81
N CYS A 11 -24.64 3.29 12.04
CA CYS A 11 -23.72 4.01 11.17
C CYS A 11 -22.93 5.11 11.87
N LEU A 12 -23.40 5.60 13.02
CA LEU A 12 -22.78 6.72 13.76
C LEU A 12 -21.29 6.50 14.05
N PRO A 13 -20.84 5.31 14.52
CA PRO A 13 -19.42 5.10 14.76
C PRO A 13 -18.55 5.15 13.50
N ASP A 14 -19.07 4.72 12.34
CA ASP A 14 -18.38 4.82 11.06
C ASP A 14 -18.28 6.29 10.62
N VAL A 15 -19.35 7.08 10.79
CA VAL A 15 -19.34 8.53 10.52
C VAL A 15 -18.34 9.25 11.42
N LEU A 16 -18.30 8.93 12.70
CA LEU A 16 -17.34 9.52 13.64
C LEU A 16 -15.89 9.16 13.27
N ALA A 17 -15.63 7.95 12.78
CA ALA A 17 -14.32 7.57 12.29
C ALA A 17 -13.91 8.40 11.07
N VAL A 18 -14.81 8.62 10.11
CA VAL A 18 -14.54 9.47 8.94
C VAL A 18 -14.27 10.91 9.35
N LEU A 19 -15.06 11.48 10.28
CA LEU A 19 -14.82 12.82 10.82
C LEU A 19 -13.45 12.92 11.52
N LEU A 20 -13.10 11.91 12.31
CA LEU A 20 -11.78 11.83 12.94
C LEU A 20 -10.66 11.84 11.87
N PHE A 21 -10.82 11.12 10.76
CA PHE A 21 -9.83 11.08 9.69
C PHE A 21 -9.67 12.43 9.01
N VAL A 22 -10.75 13.16 8.79
CA VAL A 22 -10.69 14.54 8.28
C VAL A 22 -9.90 15.42 9.25
N VAL A 23 -10.22 15.37 10.55
CA VAL A 23 -9.50 16.17 11.56
C VAL A 23 -8.02 15.82 11.62
N LEU A 24 -7.67 14.53 11.60
CA LEU A 24 -6.27 14.09 11.64
C LEU A 24 -5.50 14.52 10.39
N ALA A 25 -6.14 14.46 9.20
CA ALA A 25 -5.52 14.87 7.96
C ALA A 25 -5.23 16.39 7.93
N PHE A 26 -6.16 17.22 8.39
CA PHE A 26 -5.92 18.66 8.56
C PHE A 26 -4.87 18.94 9.64
N ALA A 27 -4.95 18.27 10.78
CA ALA A 27 -4.02 18.48 11.89
C ALA A 27 -2.57 18.15 11.49
N TYR A 28 -2.36 17.17 10.61
CA TYR A 28 -1.03 16.80 10.13
C TYR A 28 -0.38 17.92 9.30
N PHE A 29 -1.15 18.65 8.49
CA PHE A 29 -0.64 19.72 7.64
C PHE A 29 -0.81 21.12 8.28
N PHE A 30 -1.38 21.21 9.48
CA PHE A 30 -1.51 22.49 10.18
C PHE A 30 -0.12 23.10 10.50
N PRO A 31 0.08 24.41 10.29
CA PRO A 31 -0.88 25.40 9.80
C PRO A 31 -0.87 25.61 8.28
N ALA A 32 -0.05 24.85 7.54
CA ALA A 32 0.25 25.11 6.13
C ALA A 32 -1.00 25.21 5.24
N ASP A 33 -1.92 24.26 5.35
CA ASP A 33 -3.13 24.26 4.50
C ASP A 33 -4.11 25.37 4.86
N ILE A 34 -4.20 25.75 6.15
CA ILE A 34 -5.08 26.85 6.60
C ILE A 34 -4.52 28.22 6.19
N GLU A 35 -3.20 28.36 6.21
CA GLU A 35 -2.51 29.59 5.80
C GLU A 35 -2.30 29.69 4.30
N GLY A 36 -2.76 28.71 3.52
CA GLY A 36 -2.61 28.67 2.07
C GLY A 36 -1.15 28.50 1.61
N ARG A 37 -0.29 27.93 2.47
CA ARG A 37 1.11 27.68 2.10
C ARG A 37 1.19 26.51 1.13
N ILE A 38 2.05 26.65 0.13
CA ILE A 38 2.36 25.56 -0.82
C ILE A 38 3.52 24.77 -0.27
N LEU A 39 3.33 23.47 -0.05
CA LEU A 39 4.40 22.56 0.31
C LEU A 39 5.30 22.33 -0.91
N TYR A 40 6.58 22.69 -0.79
CA TYR A 40 7.55 22.42 -1.83
C TYR A 40 7.82 20.91 -1.91
N ARG A 41 7.65 20.35 -3.09
CA ARG A 41 7.88 18.94 -3.39
C ARG A 41 8.63 18.87 -4.72
N HIS A 42 9.87 18.39 -4.67
CA HIS A 42 10.79 18.44 -5.81
C HIS A 42 10.18 17.86 -7.09
N ASP A 43 9.71 16.62 -7.07
CA ASP A 43 9.19 15.94 -8.25
C ASP A 43 7.87 16.52 -8.75
N ALA A 44 7.00 16.96 -7.84
CA ALA A 44 5.75 17.62 -8.22
C ALA A 44 6.01 19.00 -8.89
N SER A 45 7.02 19.73 -8.40
CA SER A 45 7.42 21.02 -9.01
C SER A 45 8.07 20.81 -10.38
N ALA A 46 8.94 19.79 -10.50
CA ALA A 46 9.54 19.42 -11.79
C ALA A 46 8.47 18.98 -12.80
N GLY A 47 7.49 18.16 -12.36
CA GLY A 47 6.37 17.74 -13.20
C GLY A 47 5.49 18.90 -13.69
N ARG A 48 5.22 19.90 -12.83
CA ARG A 48 4.50 21.13 -13.25
C ARG A 48 5.30 21.93 -14.26
N GLY A 49 6.61 22.11 -14.03
CA GLY A 49 7.48 22.81 -14.98
C GLY A 49 7.51 22.11 -16.34
N ALA A 50 7.64 20.80 -16.37
CA ALA A 50 7.60 20.02 -17.60
C ALA A 50 6.24 20.11 -18.32
N GLY A 51 5.13 20.28 -17.59
CA GLY A 51 3.78 20.41 -18.13
C GLY A 51 3.36 21.85 -18.49
N GLN A 52 4.22 22.85 -18.23
CA GLN A 52 3.89 24.27 -18.38
C GLN A 52 3.44 24.63 -19.79
N GLU A 53 4.10 24.09 -20.81
CA GLU A 53 3.72 24.29 -22.22
C GLU A 53 2.27 23.88 -22.49
N GLY A 54 1.84 22.74 -21.94
CA GLY A 54 0.47 22.25 -22.08
C GLY A 54 -0.54 23.09 -21.33
N ILE A 55 -0.18 23.67 -20.18
CA ILE A 55 -1.01 24.58 -19.39
C ILE A 55 -1.21 25.89 -20.18
N GLU A 56 -0.14 26.49 -20.64
CA GLU A 56 -0.19 27.73 -21.43
C GLU A 56 -0.97 27.57 -22.75
N TYR A 57 -0.83 26.42 -23.41
CA TYR A 57 -1.61 26.11 -24.60
C TYR A 57 -3.12 26.04 -24.27
N LEU A 58 -3.51 25.39 -23.18
CA LEU A 58 -4.89 25.31 -22.72
C LEU A 58 -5.45 26.73 -22.39
N GLU A 59 -4.69 27.55 -21.68
CA GLU A 59 -5.09 28.89 -21.31
C GLU A 59 -5.31 29.81 -22.56
N ARG A 60 -4.45 29.65 -23.57
CA ARG A 60 -4.51 30.43 -24.79
C ARG A 60 -5.61 30.00 -25.75
N THR A 61 -5.85 28.68 -25.88
CA THR A 61 -6.72 28.12 -26.92
C THR A 61 -8.04 27.58 -26.40
N GLY A 62 -8.14 27.29 -25.09
CA GLY A 62 -9.25 26.56 -24.49
C GLY A 62 -9.21 25.05 -24.75
N GLU A 63 -8.21 24.57 -25.49
CA GLU A 63 -8.05 23.16 -25.87
C GLU A 63 -6.84 22.53 -25.20
N ARG A 64 -6.91 21.23 -24.91
CA ARG A 64 -5.79 20.48 -24.35
C ARG A 64 -4.94 19.89 -25.45
N THR A 65 -3.64 20.18 -25.44
CA THR A 65 -2.69 19.50 -26.33
C THR A 65 -2.51 18.04 -25.93
N ARG A 66 -2.32 17.17 -26.92
CA ARG A 66 -1.96 15.75 -26.72
C ARG A 66 -0.48 15.49 -26.94
N TRP A 67 0.29 16.52 -27.24
CA TRP A 67 1.72 16.49 -27.50
C TRP A 67 2.41 17.64 -26.78
N THR A 68 3.65 17.40 -26.34
CA THR A 68 4.54 18.46 -25.82
C THR A 68 5.89 18.40 -26.51
N ASN A 69 6.54 19.53 -26.68
CA ASN A 69 7.91 19.65 -27.14
C ASN A 69 8.91 19.84 -25.98
N ALA A 70 8.42 20.02 -24.75
CA ALA A 70 9.23 20.36 -23.60
C ALA A 70 10.19 19.22 -23.15
N LEU A 71 9.92 17.96 -23.51
CA LEU A 71 10.69 16.81 -23.09
C LEU A 71 11.03 15.91 -24.28
N PHE A 72 12.24 15.35 -24.29
CA PHE A 72 12.70 14.29 -25.21
C PHE A 72 12.50 14.62 -26.71
N CYS A 73 12.65 15.88 -27.08
CA CYS A 73 12.38 16.38 -28.45
C CYS A 73 10.93 16.18 -28.92
N GLY A 74 10.01 15.96 -27.98
CA GLY A 74 8.61 15.75 -28.21
C GLY A 74 8.09 14.40 -27.71
N MET A 75 6.95 14.43 -27.01
CA MET A 75 6.30 13.21 -26.54
C MET A 75 4.79 13.41 -26.33
N PRO A 76 4.01 12.29 -26.31
CA PRO A 76 2.61 12.35 -25.93
C PRO A 76 2.41 12.77 -24.47
N THR A 77 1.34 13.54 -24.17
CA THR A 77 1.10 14.11 -22.84
C THR A 77 0.42 13.17 -21.84
N TYR A 78 -0.08 12.01 -22.24
CA TYR A 78 -0.85 11.13 -21.35
C TYR A 78 -0.02 10.46 -20.24
N GLN A 79 1.31 10.53 -20.30
CA GLN A 79 2.23 10.09 -19.26
C GLN A 79 2.97 11.24 -18.57
N MET A 80 2.43 12.46 -18.67
CA MET A 80 2.98 13.66 -18.05
C MET A 80 2.01 14.26 -17.03
N ALA A 81 2.52 15.06 -16.11
CA ALA A 81 1.73 15.94 -15.27
C ALA A 81 1.59 17.33 -15.94
N PRO A 82 0.39 17.92 -15.96
CA PRO A 82 -0.87 17.32 -15.56
C PRO A 82 -1.36 16.27 -16.56
N SER A 83 -1.73 15.09 -16.08
CA SER A 83 -2.25 14.03 -16.96
C SER A 83 -3.69 14.29 -17.35
N TYR A 84 -4.04 13.91 -18.58
CA TYR A 84 -5.39 14.06 -19.10
C TYR A 84 -6.04 12.68 -19.22
N HIS A 85 -7.05 12.46 -18.39
CA HIS A 85 -7.86 11.25 -18.46
C HIS A 85 -9.09 11.50 -19.35
N SER A 86 -9.51 10.48 -20.08
CA SER A 86 -10.63 10.59 -21.02
C SER A 86 -11.99 10.74 -20.33
N THR A 87 -12.10 10.46 -19.01
CA THR A 87 -13.37 10.41 -18.28
C THR A 87 -13.42 11.41 -17.12
N ASN A 88 -14.12 12.53 -17.32
CA ASN A 88 -14.43 13.47 -16.25
C ASN A 88 -15.27 12.85 -15.11
N VAL A 89 -16.11 11.84 -15.43
CA VAL A 89 -16.94 11.14 -14.45
C VAL A 89 -16.09 10.40 -13.42
N LEU A 90 -15.02 9.74 -13.84
CA LEU A 90 -14.12 9.04 -12.94
C LEU A 90 -13.41 10.00 -11.97
N ALA A 91 -12.96 11.15 -12.47
CA ALA A 91 -12.36 12.20 -11.66
C ALA A 91 -13.34 12.76 -10.62
N GLN A 92 -14.60 13.00 -11.01
CA GLN A 92 -15.64 13.44 -10.07
C GLN A 92 -15.96 12.40 -9.01
N ALA A 93 -16.02 11.11 -9.39
CA ALA A 93 -16.20 10.02 -8.44
C ALA A 93 -15.03 9.89 -7.46
N ALA A 94 -13.79 10.08 -7.92
CA ALA A 94 -12.62 10.14 -7.07
C ALA A 94 -12.67 11.33 -6.11
N ASN A 95 -13.03 12.54 -6.59
CA ASN A 95 -13.21 13.71 -5.75
C ASN A 95 -14.30 13.52 -4.69
N ALA A 96 -15.40 12.83 -5.02
CA ALA A 96 -16.43 12.48 -4.05
C ALA A 96 -15.89 11.52 -2.97
N TYR A 97 -15.06 10.56 -3.35
CA TYR A 97 -14.37 9.68 -2.40
C TYR A 97 -13.41 10.45 -1.48
N HIS A 98 -12.75 11.49 -2.01
CA HIS A 98 -11.86 12.38 -1.25
C HIS A 98 -12.59 13.50 -0.49
N LEU A 99 -13.94 13.55 -0.53
CA LEU A 99 -14.76 14.60 0.06
C LEU A 99 -14.37 16.02 -0.40
N TRP A 100 -13.83 16.20 -1.61
CA TRP A 100 -13.33 17.46 -2.16
C TRP A 100 -12.36 18.19 -1.22
N LEU A 101 -11.62 17.47 -0.38
CA LEU A 101 -10.62 18.03 0.51
C LEU A 101 -9.43 18.61 -0.27
N PRO A 102 -8.70 19.59 0.30
CA PRO A 102 -7.48 20.14 -0.30
C PRO A 102 -6.45 19.05 -0.64
N GLU A 103 -5.60 19.30 -1.64
CA GLU A 103 -4.72 18.29 -2.25
C GLU A 103 -3.90 17.49 -1.22
N ASN A 104 -3.19 18.16 -0.31
CA ASN A 104 -2.37 17.44 0.68
C ASN A 104 -3.22 16.68 1.71
N VAL A 105 -4.31 17.30 2.15
CA VAL A 105 -5.20 16.76 3.18
C VAL A 105 -5.87 15.48 2.70
N TRP A 106 -6.38 15.45 1.45
CA TRP A 106 -7.06 14.28 0.95
C TRP A 106 -6.12 13.07 0.78
N TYR A 107 -4.80 13.26 0.59
CA TYR A 107 -3.86 12.15 0.52
C TYR A 107 -3.86 11.31 1.81
N VAL A 108 -3.67 11.97 2.95
CA VAL A 108 -3.68 11.30 4.25
C VAL A 108 -5.08 10.79 4.60
N PHE A 109 -6.13 11.58 4.28
CA PHE A 109 -7.51 11.16 4.45
C PHE A 109 -7.82 9.87 3.67
N ALA A 110 -7.42 9.79 2.40
CA ALA A 110 -7.66 8.61 1.55
C ALA A 110 -6.89 7.37 2.02
N TYR A 111 -5.68 7.54 2.57
CA TYR A 111 -4.96 6.45 3.24
C TYR A 111 -5.76 5.93 4.45
N LEU A 112 -6.18 6.84 5.34
CA LEU A 112 -6.97 6.49 6.52
C LEU A 112 -8.27 5.78 6.14
N LEU A 113 -9.03 6.36 5.22
CA LEU A 113 -10.32 5.81 4.77
C LEU A 113 -10.15 4.48 4.05
N GLY A 114 -9.16 4.36 3.17
CA GLY A 114 -8.90 3.15 2.38
C GLY A 114 -8.60 1.95 3.28
N PHE A 115 -7.71 2.11 4.25
CA PHE A 115 -7.37 1.02 5.16
C PHE A 115 -8.51 0.72 6.17
N TYR A 116 -9.29 1.74 6.54
CA TYR A 116 -10.51 1.56 7.31
C TYR A 116 -11.53 0.67 6.59
N ILE A 117 -11.80 0.94 5.32
CA ILE A 117 -12.67 0.11 4.48
C ILE A 117 -12.17 -1.33 4.44
N LEU A 118 -10.86 -1.53 4.30
CA LEU A 118 -10.25 -2.86 4.31
C LEU A 118 -10.48 -3.59 5.63
N LEU A 119 -10.19 -2.95 6.76
CA LEU A 119 -10.38 -3.56 8.07
C LEU A 119 -11.87 -3.85 8.35
N ARG A 120 -12.78 -2.97 7.89
CA ARG A 120 -14.23 -3.23 7.96
C ARG A 120 -14.65 -4.42 7.07
N ALA A 121 -13.99 -4.62 5.94
CA ALA A 121 -14.21 -5.81 5.11
C ALA A 121 -13.77 -7.11 5.82
N PHE A 122 -12.80 -7.03 6.72
CA PHE A 122 -12.38 -8.12 7.61
C PHE A 122 -13.21 -8.20 8.91
N ASP A 123 -14.36 -7.50 9.05
CA ASP A 123 -15.26 -7.45 10.20
C ASP A 123 -14.62 -6.91 11.50
N PHE A 124 -13.68 -6.01 11.39
CA PHE A 124 -13.22 -5.26 12.56
C PHE A 124 -14.31 -4.36 13.12
N ARG A 125 -14.36 -4.20 14.46
CA ARG A 125 -15.15 -3.15 15.10
C ARG A 125 -14.58 -1.78 14.69
N GLN A 126 -15.44 -0.76 14.65
CA GLN A 126 -15.12 0.57 14.15
C GLN A 126 -13.89 1.19 14.81
N GLN A 127 -13.83 1.13 16.16
CA GLN A 127 -12.71 1.72 16.91
C GLN A 127 -11.37 1.05 16.56
N LEU A 128 -11.36 -0.28 16.46
CA LEU A 128 -10.16 -1.03 16.12
C LEU A 128 -9.77 -0.82 14.66
N ALA A 129 -10.75 -0.70 13.77
CA ALA A 129 -10.49 -0.36 12.37
C ALA A 129 -9.92 1.06 12.24
N ALA A 130 -10.43 2.04 13.00
CA ALA A 130 -9.88 3.39 13.01
C ALA A 130 -8.44 3.43 13.54
N LEU A 131 -8.15 2.71 14.63
CA LEU A 131 -6.79 2.59 15.16
C LEU A 131 -5.83 1.99 14.11
N GLY A 132 -6.23 0.90 13.45
CA GLY A 132 -5.41 0.27 12.42
C GLY A 132 -5.17 1.17 11.21
N SER A 133 -6.16 1.99 10.86
CA SER A 133 -6.03 2.97 9.78
C SER A 133 -5.00 4.05 10.11
N ILE A 134 -4.99 4.52 11.36
CA ILE A 134 -4.01 5.48 11.84
C ILE A 134 -2.61 4.85 11.83
N ILE A 135 -2.45 3.63 12.34
CA ILE A 135 -1.18 2.91 12.34
C ILE A 135 -0.62 2.78 10.92
N TRP A 136 -1.44 2.41 9.96
CA TRP A 136 -1.01 2.25 8.57
C TRP A 136 -0.72 3.57 7.88
N ALA A 137 -1.64 4.52 7.91
CA ALA A 137 -1.54 5.79 7.19
C ALA A 137 -0.38 6.68 7.67
N PHE A 138 0.03 6.54 8.94
CA PHE A 138 1.15 7.27 9.54
C PHE A 138 2.45 6.45 9.61
N SER A 139 2.52 5.28 8.95
CA SER A 139 3.80 4.64 8.62
C SER A 139 4.62 5.60 7.75
N THR A 140 5.92 5.68 8.01
CA THR A 140 6.74 6.77 7.46
C THR A 140 6.81 6.77 5.94
N TYR A 141 6.73 5.61 5.30
CA TYR A 141 6.80 5.51 3.84
C TYR A 141 5.75 6.37 3.13
N PHE A 142 4.50 6.34 3.59
CA PHE A 142 3.40 7.10 2.98
C PHE A 142 3.61 8.61 3.07
N LEU A 143 4.21 9.08 4.16
CA LEU A 143 4.53 10.50 4.36
C LEU A 143 5.76 10.90 3.55
N ILE A 144 6.77 10.02 3.47
CA ILE A 144 7.99 10.24 2.68
C ILE A 144 7.67 10.44 1.20
N ILE A 145 6.80 9.61 0.62
CA ILE A 145 6.44 9.74 -0.80
C ILE A 145 5.59 10.98 -1.09
N ILE A 146 4.80 11.46 -0.13
CA ILE A 146 4.11 12.76 -0.23
C ILE A 146 5.15 13.89 -0.24
N ALA A 147 6.11 13.86 0.69
CA ALA A 147 7.16 14.86 0.78
C ALA A 147 8.08 14.89 -0.45
N ALA A 148 8.40 13.71 -1.02
CA ALA A 148 9.18 13.59 -2.25
C ALA A 148 8.42 14.09 -3.50
N GLY A 149 7.09 14.13 -3.45
CA GLY A 149 6.26 14.56 -4.57
C GLY A 149 5.88 13.44 -5.55
N HIS A 150 5.98 12.17 -5.14
CA HIS A 150 5.60 11.00 -5.94
C HIS A 150 4.08 10.82 -5.98
N ILE A 151 3.35 11.82 -6.48
CA ILE A 151 1.90 11.97 -6.32
C ILE A 151 1.10 10.81 -6.95
N TRP A 152 1.48 10.31 -8.11
CA TRP A 152 0.80 9.16 -8.71
C TRP A 152 0.96 7.88 -7.88
N LYS A 153 2.12 7.71 -7.23
CA LYS A 153 2.34 6.63 -6.27
C LYS A 153 1.45 6.80 -5.03
N VAL A 154 1.31 8.03 -4.54
CA VAL A 154 0.40 8.36 -3.42
C VAL A 154 -1.03 7.96 -3.75
N TRP A 155 -1.52 8.30 -4.97
CA TRP A 155 -2.87 7.95 -5.40
C TRP A 155 -3.07 6.44 -5.51
N ALA A 156 -2.16 5.74 -6.18
CA ALA A 156 -2.21 4.29 -6.29
C ALA A 156 -2.31 3.62 -4.92
N LEU A 157 -1.43 3.98 -3.99
CA LEU A 157 -1.42 3.40 -2.65
C LEU A 157 -2.67 3.74 -1.82
N ALA A 158 -3.34 4.86 -2.08
CA ALA A 158 -4.59 5.22 -1.42
C ALA A 158 -5.77 4.33 -1.86
N TYR A 159 -5.75 3.86 -3.10
CA TYR A 159 -6.86 3.07 -3.67
C TYR A 159 -6.68 1.55 -3.53
N LEU A 160 -5.47 1.08 -3.25
CA LEU A 160 -5.18 -0.35 -3.10
C LEU A 160 -5.89 -1.03 -1.92
N PRO A 161 -5.91 -0.48 -0.70
CA PRO A 161 -6.63 -1.13 0.40
C PRO A 161 -8.11 -1.34 0.13
N PRO A 162 -8.89 -0.37 -0.38
CA PRO A 162 -10.29 -0.61 -0.70
C PRO A 162 -10.50 -1.54 -1.90
N LEU A 163 -9.57 -1.62 -2.86
CA LEU A 163 -9.58 -2.65 -3.90
C LEU A 163 -9.49 -4.05 -3.26
N ILE A 164 -8.53 -4.26 -2.38
CA ILE A 164 -8.38 -5.54 -1.66
C ILE A 164 -9.61 -5.82 -0.78
N ALA A 165 -10.22 -4.79 -0.19
CA ALA A 165 -11.48 -4.93 0.54
C ALA A 165 -12.60 -5.50 -0.33
N GLY A 166 -12.71 -5.05 -1.58
CA GLY A 166 -13.65 -5.62 -2.56
C GLY A 166 -13.42 -7.11 -2.78
N ILE A 167 -12.17 -7.52 -2.96
CA ILE A 167 -11.79 -8.92 -3.13
C ILE A 167 -12.16 -9.72 -1.86
N VAL A 168 -11.78 -9.23 -0.67
CA VAL A 168 -12.12 -9.86 0.61
C VAL A 168 -13.63 -10.06 0.75
N LEU A 169 -14.44 -9.06 0.41
CA LEU A 169 -15.90 -9.14 0.49
C LEU A 169 -16.46 -10.18 -0.47
N ALA A 170 -15.93 -10.32 -1.70
CA ALA A 170 -16.32 -11.33 -2.65
C ALA A 170 -16.06 -12.75 -2.10
N PHE A 171 -14.85 -13.00 -1.54
CA PHE A 171 -14.50 -14.28 -0.92
C PHE A 171 -15.32 -14.58 0.35
N ARG A 172 -15.84 -13.54 1.02
CA ARG A 172 -16.77 -13.66 2.14
C ARG A 172 -18.23 -13.85 1.72
N GLY A 173 -18.52 -13.95 0.41
CA GLY A 173 -19.86 -14.16 -0.14
C GLY A 173 -20.70 -12.88 -0.28
N LYS A 174 -20.15 -11.70 0.02
CA LYS A 174 -20.81 -10.40 -0.19
C LYS A 174 -20.58 -9.92 -1.63
N TYR A 175 -21.04 -10.70 -2.60
CA TYR A 175 -20.68 -10.58 -4.02
C TYR A 175 -20.96 -9.21 -4.63
N LEU A 176 -22.12 -8.58 -4.32
CA LEU A 176 -22.47 -7.26 -4.85
C LEU A 176 -21.45 -6.20 -4.40
N TRP A 177 -21.17 -6.13 -3.11
CA TRP A 177 -20.20 -5.19 -2.57
C TRP A 177 -18.78 -5.50 -3.04
N GLY A 178 -18.44 -6.78 -3.16
CA GLY A 178 -17.19 -7.24 -3.74
C GLY A 178 -17.03 -6.77 -5.19
N LEU A 179 -18.05 -6.94 -6.03
CA LEU A 179 -18.05 -6.46 -7.41
C LEU A 179 -17.90 -4.95 -7.50
N LEU A 180 -18.71 -4.19 -6.76
CA LEU A 180 -18.72 -2.73 -6.81
C LEU A 180 -17.39 -2.15 -6.36
N LEU A 181 -16.84 -2.56 -5.21
CA LEU A 181 -15.57 -2.06 -4.73
C LEU A 181 -14.42 -2.46 -5.64
N THR A 182 -14.38 -3.72 -6.12
CA THR A 182 -13.35 -4.15 -7.06
C THR A 182 -13.40 -3.33 -8.35
N ALA A 183 -14.58 -3.08 -8.92
CA ALA A 183 -14.72 -2.31 -10.14
C ALA A 183 -14.28 -0.84 -9.98
N VAL A 184 -14.80 -0.17 -8.95
CA VAL A 184 -14.51 1.25 -8.70
C VAL A 184 -13.04 1.46 -8.38
N PHE A 185 -12.48 0.68 -7.45
CA PHE A 185 -11.11 0.90 -7.01
C PHE A 185 -10.07 0.34 -7.99
N THR A 186 -10.39 -0.65 -8.82
CA THR A 186 -9.56 -0.98 -9.99
C THR A 186 -9.53 0.20 -10.98
N ALA A 187 -10.68 0.85 -11.22
CA ALA A 187 -10.72 2.01 -12.11
C ALA A 187 -9.89 3.18 -11.54
N PHE A 188 -9.99 3.49 -10.25
CA PHE A 188 -9.20 4.53 -9.61
C PHE A 188 -7.71 4.20 -9.58
N GLU A 189 -7.35 2.94 -9.28
CA GLU A 189 -5.98 2.45 -9.22
C GLU A 189 -5.25 2.63 -10.56
N ILE A 190 -5.86 2.19 -11.65
CA ILE A 190 -5.29 2.34 -12.99
C ILE A 190 -5.25 3.83 -13.39
N ASN A 191 -6.28 4.60 -13.01
CA ASN A 191 -6.34 6.04 -13.27
C ASN A 191 -5.26 6.82 -12.52
N ALA A 192 -4.78 6.31 -11.38
CA ALA A 192 -3.63 6.88 -10.67
C ALA A 192 -2.34 6.90 -11.50
N ASN A 193 -2.30 6.15 -12.59
CA ASN A 193 -1.25 6.15 -13.61
C ASN A 193 0.13 5.71 -13.11
N HIS A 194 0.19 4.92 -12.03
CA HIS A 194 1.43 4.36 -11.49
C HIS A 194 1.44 2.82 -11.63
N VAL A 195 1.67 2.36 -12.86
CA VAL A 195 1.57 0.95 -13.26
C VAL A 195 2.42 0.01 -12.39
N GLN A 196 3.61 0.45 -11.92
CA GLN A 196 4.48 -0.36 -11.07
C GLN A 196 3.81 -0.70 -9.73
N MET A 197 3.16 0.27 -9.06
CA MET A 197 2.48 -0.01 -7.78
C MET A 197 1.34 -0.99 -7.96
N THR A 198 0.54 -0.81 -9.01
CA THR A 198 -0.52 -1.76 -9.38
C THR A 198 0.05 -3.17 -9.60
N TYR A 199 1.17 -3.27 -10.33
CA TYR A 199 1.85 -4.54 -10.60
C TYR A 199 2.37 -5.20 -9.30
N ASP A 200 3.05 -4.44 -8.44
CA ASP A 200 3.61 -4.96 -7.19
C ASP A 200 2.52 -5.56 -6.28
N TYR A 201 1.34 -4.92 -6.23
CA TYR A 201 0.22 -5.43 -5.43
C TYR A 201 -0.48 -6.65 -6.03
N LEU A 202 -0.25 -6.98 -7.30
CA LEU A 202 -0.71 -8.27 -7.84
C LEU A 202 -0.09 -9.46 -7.09
N PHE A 203 1.12 -9.32 -6.54
CA PHE A 203 1.71 -10.37 -5.68
C PHE A 203 0.92 -10.56 -4.37
N VAL A 204 0.44 -9.48 -3.75
CA VAL A 204 -0.42 -9.60 -2.56
C VAL A 204 -1.73 -10.31 -2.91
N ILE A 205 -2.38 -9.89 -4.00
CA ILE A 205 -3.64 -10.49 -4.49
C ILE A 205 -3.40 -11.96 -4.84
N PHE A 206 -2.31 -12.29 -5.51
CA PHE A 206 -1.95 -13.66 -5.86
C PHE A 206 -1.82 -14.56 -4.63
N PHE A 207 -1.07 -14.15 -3.62
CA PHE A 207 -0.92 -14.95 -2.39
C PHE A 207 -2.23 -15.08 -1.61
N LEU A 208 -3.05 -14.03 -1.57
CA LEU A 208 -4.38 -14.10 -0.94
C LEU A 208 -5.29 -15.10 -1.67
N ILE A 209 -5.36 -15.04 -3.00
CA ILE A 209 -6.16 -15.96 -3.81
C ILE A 209 -5.65 -17.39 -3.64
N LEU A 210 -4.33 -17.59 -3.64
CA LEU A 210 -3.72 -18.91 -3.44
C LEU A 210 -4.08 -19.48 -2.05
N ALA A 211 -4.00 -18.66 -1.01
CA ALA A 211 -4.37 -19.07 0.34
C ALA A 211 -5.85 -19.46 0.44
N TRP A 212 -6.75 -18.67 -0.16
CA TRP A 212 -8.18 -19.01 -0.22
C TRP A 212 -8.48 -20.23 -1.10
N LEU A 213 -7.69 -20.45 -2.17
CA LEU A 213 -7.81 -21.68 -2.98
C LEU A 213 -7.48 -22.92 -2.15
N VAL A 214 -6.36 -22.88 -1.42
CA VAL A 214 -5.96 -23.99 -0.53
C VAL A 214 -7.03 -24.25 0.53
N ASP A 215 -7.61 -23.22 1.11
CA ASP A 215 -8.70 -23.33 2.09
C ASP A 215 -9.97 -23.92 1.45
N ALA A 216 -10.33 -23.47 0.25
CA ALA A 216 -11.48 -23.98 -0.49
C ALA A 216 -11.32 -25.45 -0.89
N ILE A 217 -10.12 -25.88 -1.25
CA ILE A 217 -9.81 -27.30 -1.50
C ILE A 217 -10.01 -28.13 -0.24
N ARG A 218 -9.45 -27.68 0.90
CA ARG A 218 -9.55 -28.37 2.19
C ARG A 218 -10.98 -28.46 2.70
N LYS A 219 -11.82 -27.46 2.41
CA LYS A 219 -13.23 -27.39 2.85
C LYS A 219 -14.21 -27.91 1.82
N HIS A 220 -13.76 -28.35 0.64
CA HIS A 220 -14.60 -28.76 -0.48
C HIS A 220 -15.57 -27.65 -0.97
N GLU A 221 -15.13 -26.38 -0.91
CA GLU A 221 -15.94 -25.20 -1.29
C GLU A 221 -15.48 -24.56 -2.63
N LEU A 222 -14.96 -25.34 -3.58
CA LEU A 222 -14.44 -24.84 -4.85
C LEU A 222 -15.46 -24.05 -5.67
N ALA A 223 -16.74 -24.40 -5.62
CA ALA A 223 -17.79 -23.66 -6.32
C ALA A 223 -17.95 -22.24 -5.76
N ARG A 224 -17.87 -22.06 -4.44
CA ARG A 224 -17.90 -20.75 -3.78
C ARG A 224 -16.65 -19.94 -4.12
N PHE A 225 -15.48 -20.58 -4.11
CA PHE A 225 -14.22 -19.96 -4.54
C PHE A 225 -14.31 -19.48 -6.00
N GLY A 226 -14.74 -20.33 -6.93
CA GLY A 226 -14.88 -19.98 -8.35
C GLY A 226 -15.83 -18.80 -8.58
N LYS A 227 -16.96 -18.76 -7.82
CA LYS A 227 -17.89 -17.62 -7.86
C LYS A 227 -17.25 -16.32 -7.38
N ALA A 228 -16.46 -16.36 -6.30
CA ALA A 228 -15.75 -15.19 -5.79
C ALA A 228 -14.71 -14.67 -6.81
N VAL A 229 -13.91 -15.57 -7.40
CA VAL A 229 -12.95 -15.24 -8.45
C VAL A 229 -13.65 -14.61 -9.66
N ALA A 230 -14.76 -15.18 -10.12
CA ALA A 230 -15.52 -14.64 -11.25
C ALA A 230 -16.04 -13.23 -10.96
N VAL A 231 -16.56 -12.97 -9.75
CA VAL A 231 -17.02 -11.64 -9.33
C VAL A 231 -15.86 -10.63 -9.34
N CYS A 232 -14.71 -11.01 -8.80
CA CYS A 232 -13.51 -10.14 -8.80
C CYS A 232 -13.01 -9.89 -10.23
N ALA A 233 -12.98 -10.93 -11.09
CA ALA A 233 -12.55 -10.80 -12.47
C ALA A 233 -13.46 -9.87 -13.27
N VAL A 234 -14.79 -9.97 -13.11
CA VAL A 234 -15.75 -9.05 -13.74
C VAL A 234 -15.57 -7.64 -13.23
N GLY A 235 -15.40 -7.44 -11.91
CA GLY A 235 -15.15 -6.13 -11.33
C GLY A 235 -13.85 -5.51 -11.87
N ALA A 236 -12.76 -6.26 -11.87
CA ALA A 236 -11.48 -5.82 -12.41
C ALA A 236 -11.58 -5.50 -13.92
N ALA A 237 -12.26 -6.32 -14.70
CA ALA A 237 -12.47 -6.08 -16.12
C ALA A 237 -13.22 -4.77 -16.38
N ILE A 238 -14.27 -4.46 -15.59
CA ILE A 238 -14.97 -3.16 -15.67
C ILE A 238 -14.00 -2.00 -15.41
N GLY A 239 -13.18 -2.07 -14.33
CA GLY A 239 -12.21 -1.03 -13.99
C GLY A 239 -11.13 -0.86 -15.06
N VAL A 240 -10.65 -1.95 -15.65
CA VAL A 240 -9.70 -1.94 -16.79
C VAL A 240 -10.33 -1.31 -18.02
N CYS A 241 -11.56 -1.71 -18.38
CA CYS A 241 -12.24 -1.19 -19.57
C CYS A 241 -12.47 0.32 -19.53
N ILE A 242 -12.74 0.89 -18.35
CA ILE A 242 -12.88 2.34 -18.17
C ILE A 242 -11.57 3.08 -18.54
N ASN A 243 -10.41 2.46 -18.31
CA ASN A 243 -9.08 3.03 -18.55
C ASN A 243 -8.40 2.47 -19.81
N LEU A 244 -9.12 1.71 -20.64
CA LEU A 244 -8.52 0.95 -21.74
C LEU A 244 -7.75 1.84 -22.73
N SER A 245 -8.26 3.04 -23.03
CA SER A 245 -7.60 3.99 -23.93
C SER A 245 -6.22 4.40 -23.40
N ASN A 246 -6.14 4.79 -22.12
CA ASN A 246 -4.87 5.18 -21.51
C ASN A 246 -3.88 3.99 -21.44
N LEU A 247 -4.36 2.81 -21.06
CA LEU A 247 -3.53 1.59 -21.01
C LEU A 247 -3.00 1.22 -22.39
N TYR A 248 -3.85 1.28 -23.44
CA TYR A 248 -3.47 0.94 -24.79
C TYR A 248 -2.38 1.88 -25.32
N HIS A 249 -2.57 3.19 -25.20
CA HIS A 249 -1.60 4.17 -25.65
C HIS A 249 -0.29 4.11 -24.83
N THR A 250 -0.39 3.90 -23.53
CA THR A 250 0.80 3.68 -22.67
C THR A 250 1.57 2.45 -23.12
N TRP A 251 0.88 1.35 -23.42
CA TRP A 251 1.50 0.12 -23.90
C TRP A 251 2.17 0.33 -25.25
N GLN A 252 1.50 0.95 -26.23
CA GLN A 252 2.10 1.27 -27.52
C GLN A 252 3.35 2.11 -27.39
N TYR A 253 3.25 3.23 -26.68
CA TYR A 253 4.36 4.16 -26.53
C TYR A 253 5.53 3.59 -25.74
N SER A 254 5.26 2.70 -24.78
CA SER A 254 6.32 2.06 -24.01
C SER A 254 7.28 1.24 -24.86
N GLN A 255 6.83 0.75 -26.01
CA GLN A 255 7.68 -0.02 -26.93
C GLN A 255 8.69 0.86 -27.68
N GLU A 256 8.37 2.13 -27.88
CA GLU A 256 9.22 3.16 -28.52
C GLU A 256 10.08 3.91 -27.48
N SER A 257 10.05 3.49 -26.23
CA SER A 257 10.82 4.08 -25.14
C SER A 257 11.96 3.14 -24.70
N MET A 258 12.79 3.59 -23.75
CA MET A 258 13.84 2.75 -23.13
C MET A 258 13.29 1.46 -22.48
N ARG A 259 11.97 1.31 -22.33
CA ARG A 259 11.30 0.09 -21.86
C ARG A 259 10.97 -0.88 -22.99
N GLY A 260 11.17 -0.47 -24.23
CA GLY A 260 11.06 -1.28 -25.43
C GLY A 260 12.34 -2.07 -25.72
N LYS A 261 12.34 -2.78 -26.84
CA LYS A 261 13.53 -3.46 -27.34
C LYS A 261 14.49 -2.41 -27.94
N SER A 262 15.74 -2.39 -27.47
CA SER A 262 16.76 -1.49 -28.03
C SER A 262 17.15 -1.90 -29.45
N GLU A 263 17.19 -0.95 -30.36
CA GLU A 263 17.76 -1.14 -31.70
C GLU A 263 19.29 -0.94 -31.74
N LEU A 264 19.84 -0.31 -30.68
CA LEU A 264 21.26 -0.06 -30.57
C LEU A 264 22.00 -1.32 -30.13
N VAL A 265 23.10 -1.62 -30.78
CA VAL A 265 24.02 -2.66 -30.32
C VAL A 265 24.74 -2.15 -29.08
N LYS A 266 24.62 -2.88 -27.98
CA LYS A 266 25.28 -2.54 -26.71
C LYS A 266 26.46 -3.45 -26.48
N GLU A 267 27.59 -2.89 -26.01
CA GLU A 267 28.82 -3.61 -25.76
C GLU A 267 28.73 -4.64 -24.63
N ASN A 268 27.90 -4.36 -23.64
CA ASN A 268 27.69 -5.24 -22.46
C ASN A 268 26.39 -6.02 -22.58
N SER A 269 26.45 -7.25 -23.10
CA SER A 269 25.28 -8.12 -23.26
C SER A 269 24.73 -8.67 -21.94
N GLU A 270 25.55 -8.77 -20.88
CA GLU A 270 25.14 -9.30 -19.58
C GLU A 270 24.21 -8.34 -18.82
N ASN A 271 24.39 -7.02 -19.04
CA ASN A 271 23.53 -6.00 -18.43
C ASN A 271 22.17 -5.85 -19.12
N GLN A 272 22.00 -6.43 -20.31
CA GLN A 272 20.77 -6.30 -21.08
C GLN A 272 19.69 -7.27 -20.59
N THR A 273 18.43 -6.84 -20.71
CA THR A 273 17.27 -7.71 -20.55
C THR A 273 16.60 -7.96 -21.90
N ASN A 274 15.86 -9.06 -22.01
CA ASN A 274 15.24 -9.47 -23.29
C ASN A 274 14.22 -8.46 -23.85
N SER A 275 13.63 -7.62 -23.00
CA SER A 275 12.53 -6.73 -23.42
C SER A 275 12.24 -5.60 -22.44
N GLY A 276 13.25 -5.00 -21.84
CA GLY A 276 13.03 -3.98 -20.81
C GLY A 276 14.24 -3.11 -20.54
N LEU A 277 14.31 -2.63 -19.31
CA LEU A 277 15.39 -1.79 -18.83
C LEU A 277 16.67 -2.64 -18.62
N GLU A 278 17.83 -1.98 -18.56
CA GLU A 278 19.09 -2.62 -18.17
C GLU A 278 19.06 -3.05 -16.70
N ARG A 279 19.74 -4.16 -16.36
CA ARG A 279 19.78 -4.73 -15.01
C ARG A 279 20.30 -3.74 -13.97
N ASP A 280 21.38 -3.02 -14.29
CA ASP A 280 21.95 -2.00 -13.41
C ASP A 280 20.95 -0.87 -13.14
N TYR A 281 20.21 -0.48 -14.19
CA TYR A 281 19.18 0.57 -14.02
C TYR A 281 17.96 0.10 -13.22
N ILE A 282 17.55 -1.16 -13.39
CA ILE A 282 16.48 -1.80 -12.59
C ILE A 282 16.89 -1.82 -11.11
N THR A 283 18.15 -2.21 -10.83
CA THR A 283 18.66 -2.48 -9.48
C THR A 283 19.38 -1.29 -8.85
N GLN A 284 19.43 -0.14 -9.51
CA GLN A 284 20.12 1.05 -9.00
C GLN A 284 19.66 1.46 -7.60
N TRP A 285 18.34 1.44 -7.35
CA TRP A 285 17.74 1.64 -6.04
C TRP A 285 17.43 0.29 -5.40
N SER A 286 18.47 -0.38 -4.91
CA SER A 286 18.37 -1.60 -4.13
C SER A 286 18.48 -1.30 -2.65
N TYR A 287 17.61 -1.91 -1.86
CA TYR A 287 17.65 -1.80 -0.40
C TYR A 287 18.80 -2.65 0.14
N GLY A 288 19.58 -2.13 1.06
CA GLY A 288 20.61 -2.92 1.74
C GLY A 288 19.97 -4.01 2.62
N ILE A 289 20.58 -5.19 2.69
CA ILE A 289 20.07 -6.26 3.56
C ILE A 289 19.95 -5.75 5.01
N GLY A 290 20.97 -5.01 5.49
CA GLY A 290 20.97 -4.37 6.81
C GLY A 290 19.98 -3.21 6.95
N GLU A 291 19.50 -2.62 5.86
CA GLU A 291 18.46 -1.59 5.89
C GLU A 291 17.09 -2.16 6.25
N THR A 292 16.86 -3.46 6.08
CA THR A 292 15.61 -4.12 6.46
C THR A 292 15.26 -3.88 7.93
N TRP A 293 16.25 -3.71 8.80
CA TRP A 293 16.04 -3.34 10.20
C TRP A 293 15.33 -2.01 10.40
N THR A 294 15.37 -1.12 9.39
CA THR A 294 14.67 0.18 9.45
C THR A 294 13.16 0.01 9.59
N LEU A 295 12.58 -1.07 9.07
CA LEU A 295 11.15 -1.40 9.26
C LEU A 295 10.75 -1.45 10.75
N MET A 296 11.69 -1.85 11.63
CA MET A 296 11.46 -2.02 13.07
C MET A 296 12.24 -1.00 13.92
N ILE A 297 13.41 -0.57 13.48
CA ILE A 297 14.30 0.33 14.22
C ILE A 297 14.44 1.63 13.40
N PRO A 298 13.79 2.73 13.81
CA PRO A 298 13.88 3.97 13.06
C PRO A 298 15.34 4.42 12.95
N ASN A 299 15.73 4.94 11.79
CA ASN A 299 17.07 5.41 11.52
C ASN A 299 18.20 4.35 11.67
N ALA A 300 17.89 3.03 11.54
CA ALA A 300 18.91 1.98 11.59
C ALA A 300 20.07 2.19 10.58
N LYS A 301 19.78 2.87 9.47
CA LYS A 301 20.76 3.32 8.46
C LYS A 301 20.74 4.83 8.26
N GLY A 302 20.40 5.56 9.31
CA GLY A 302 20.33 7.01 9.29
C GLY A 302 19.01 7.58 8.77
N GLY A 303 18.99 8.88 8.53
CA GLY A 303 17.80 9.62 8.10
C GLY A 303 17.66 9.77 6.59
N ALA A 304 17.16 10.92 6.17
CA ALA A 304 17.12 11.30 4.76
C ALA A 304 18.52 11.58 4.20
N SER A 305 18.67 11.55 2.87
CA SER A 305 19.90 11.95 2.18
C SER A 305 20.09 13.47 2.20
N MET A 306 20.26 14.00 3.40
CA MET A 306 20.47 15.42 3.66
C MET A 306 21.80 15.63 4.40
N PRO A 307 22.47 16.78 4.23
CA PRO A 307 23.66 17.11 5.02
C PRO A 307 23.39 17.03 6.52
N LEU A 308 24.37 16.52 7.27
CA LEU A 308 24.27 16.40 8.73
C LEU A 308 24.12 17.78 9.39
N SER A 309 24.67 18.83 8.77
CA SER A 309 24.54 20.22 9.22
C SER A 309 23.09 20.73 9.31
N LEU A 310 22.14 20.08 8.63
CA LEU A 310 20.71 20.39 8.71
C LEU A 310 19.99 19.70 9.87
N ASN A 311 20.68 18.85 10.64
CA ASN A 311 20.13 18.18 11.80
C ASN A 311 20.43 19.00 13.06
N GLU A 312 19.47 19.82 13.49
CA GLU A 312 19.64 20.72 14.65
C GLU A 312 20.04 19.97 15.92
N THR A 313 19.49 18.79 16.16
CA THR A 313 19.79 17.97 17.34
C THR A 313 21.25 17.47 17.32
N ALA A 314 21.74 17.08 16.15
CA ALA A 314 23.13 16.66 15.98
C ALA A 314 24.07 17.87 16.11
N MET A 315 23.72 18.97 15.47
CA MET A 315 24.55 20.20 15.48
C MET A 315 24.63 20.83 16.85
N ALA A 316 23.60 20.74 17.68
CA ALA A 316 23.65 21.22 19.08
C ALA A 316 24.68 20.49 19.94
N LYS A 317 25.14 19.31 19.53
CA LYS A 317 26.17 18.51 20.23
C LYS A 317 27.48 18.40 19.45
N ALA A 318 27.55 19.00 18.27
CA ALA A 318 28.70 18.91 17.37
C ALA A 318 29.78 19.90 17.75
N ASN A 319 31.06 19.54 17.51
CA ASN A 319 32.16 20.49 17.65
C ASN A 319 32.11 21.49 16.48
N PRO A 320 32.03 22.82 16.77
CA PRO A 320 31.97 23.88 15.76
C PRO A 320 33.15 23.88 14.77
N ASP A 321 34.32 23.39 15.18
CA ASP A 321 35.54 23.37 14.36
C ASP A 321 35.38 22.50 13.10
N TYR A 322 34.44 21.58 13.09
CA TYR A 322 34.20 20.64 11.97
C TYR A 322 32.93 20.94 11.15
N THR A 323 32.41 22.17 11.26
CA THR A 323 31.16 22.57 10.56
C THR A 323 31.19 22.31 9.05
N SER A 324 32.35 22.55 8.40
CA SER A 324 32.55 22.30 6.96
C SER A 324 32.45 20.81 6.61
N ILE A 325 32.85 19.92 7.52
CA ILE A 325 32.74 18.47 7.33
C ILE A 325 31.28 18.06 7.47
N TYR A 326 30.55 18.58 8.44
CA TYR A 326 29.13 18.25 8.64
C TYR A 326 28.23 18.70 7.49
N GLN A 327 28.62 19.69 6.70
CA GLN A 327 27.95 20.11 5.48
C GLN A 327 28.09 19.09 4.35
N GLN A 328 29.16 18.30 4.36
CA GLN A 328 29.47 17.30 3.34
C GLN A 328 29.01 15.89 3.73
N LEU A 329 28.86 15.61 5.02
CA LEU A 329 28.41 14.32 5.51
C LEU A 329 26.89 14.21 5.39
N GLY A 330 26.41 13.12 4.74
CA GLY A 330 25.01 12.77 4.68
C GLY A 330 24.51 12.10 5.96
N GLN A 331 23.22 12.24 6.23
CA GLN A 331 22.57 11.54 7.35
C GLN A 331 22.21 10.10 7.02
N TYR A 332 22.20 9.71 5.75
CA TYR A 332 21.85 8.38 5.28
C TYR A 332 23.12 7.53 5.07
N TRP A 333 23.08 6.30 5.58
CA TRP A 333 24.18 5.34 5.58
C TRP A 333 23.80 4.00 4.93
N GLY A 334 22.72 4.00 4.16
CA GLY A 334 22.26 2.82 3.43
C GLY A 334 22.91 2.70 2.05
N GLU A 335 22.38 1.79 1.25
CA GLU A 335 22.97 1.43 -0.06
C GLU A 335 22.25 2.04 -1.26
N GLN A 336 21.11 2.68 -1.04
CA GLN A 336 20.40 3.39 -2.09
C GLN A 336 21.15 4.69 -2.47
N PRO A 337 21.07 5.15 -3.72
CA PRO A 337 21.68 6.43 -4.12
C PRO A 337 21.18 7.62 -3.32
N GLY A 338 19.96 7.54 -2.81
CA GLY A 338 19.36 8.56 -1.96
C GLY A 338 18.00 8.12 -1.42
N THR A 339 17.56 8.76 -0.34
CA THR A 339 16.25 8.56 0.26
C THR A 339 15.72 9.84 0.89
N SER A 340 14.41 10.02 0.88
CA SER A 340 13.75 11.14 1.58
C SER A 340 13.47 10.82 3.05
N GLY A 341 13.85 9.65 3.53
CA GLY A 341 13.73 9.24 4.93
C GLY A 341 13.69 7.73 5.13
N PRO A 342 13.74 7.27 6.39
CA PRO A 342 13.72 5.86 6.73
C PRO A 342 12.33 5.27 6.57
N VAL A 343 12.24 4.07 5.98
CA VAL A 343 11.00 3.29 5.85
C VAL A 343 10.76 2.56 7.18
N TYR A 344 9.82 3.05 7.98
CA TYR A 344 9.56 2.54 9.33
C TYR A 344 8.08 2.23 9.53
N VAL A 345 7.78 0.97 9.81
CA VAL A 345 6.40 0.47 10.08
C VAL A 345 6.02 0.59 11.54
N GLY A 346 6.98 0.47 12.43
CA GLY A 346 6.79 0.50 13.88
C GLY A 346 7.23 -0.78 14.58
N ALA A 347 8.10 -0.68 15.60
CA ALA A 347 8.61 -1.83 16.35
C ALA A 347 7.46 -2.66 16.95
N PHE A 348 6.49 -2.00 17.56
CA PHE A 348 5.32 -2.66 18.16
C PHE A 348 4.43 -3.34 17.11
N VAL A 349 4.30 -2.73 15.92
CA VAL A 349 3.54 -3.30 14.80
C VAL A 349 4.22 -4.56 14.27
N VAL A 350 5.56 -4.54 14.13
CA VAL A 350 6.34 -5.73 13.73
C VAL A 350 6.24 -6.83 14.80
N MET A 351 6.29 -6.48 16.09
CA MET A 351 6.07 -7.45 17.17
C MET A 351 4.68 -8.10 17.07
N LEU A 352 3.64 -7.32 16.84
CA LEU A 352 2.27 -7.84 16.65
C LEU A 352 2.15 -8.67 15.37
N PHE A 353 2.85 -8.32 14.30
CA PHE A 353 2.92 -9.13 13.08
C PHE A 353 3.48 -10.52 13.38
N ILE A 354 4.61 -10.59 14.09
CA ILE A 354 5.23 -11.87 14.51
C ILE A 354 4.27 -12.66 15.39
N LEU A 355 3.66 -12.03 16.39
CA LEU A 355 2.66 -12.65 17.24
C LEU A 355 1.48 -13.19 16.42
N GLY A 356 1.07 -12.44 15.37
CA GLY A 356 -0.02 -12.83 14.49
C GLY A 356 0.22 -14.14 13.75
N LEU A 357 1.45 -14.49 13.45
CA LEU A 357 1.78 -15.78 12.84
C LEU A 357 1.40 -16.96 13.73
N PHE A 358 1.41 -16.78 15.04
CA PHE A 358 1.06 -17.82 16.02
C PHE A 358 -0.43 -17.83 16.36
N ILE A 359 -1.03 -16.66 16.61
CA ILE A 359 -2.39 -16.59 17.17
C ILE A 359 -3.49 -16.43 16.12
N VAL A 360 -3.24 -15.78 14.96
CA VAL A 360 -4.24 -15.61 13.91
C VAL A 360 -4.56 -16.95 13.25
N LYS A 361 -5.84 -17.24 13.13
CA LYS A 361 -6.32 -18.49 12.51
C LYS A 361 -6.60 -18.27 11.01
N GLY A 362 -6.54 -19.37 10.25
CA GLY A 362 -6.86 -19.36 8.82
C GLY A 362 -5.66 -19.12 7.89
N PRO A 363 -5.90 -19.15 6.58
CA PRO A 363 -4.83 -19.14 5.57
C PRO A 363 -4.25 -17.76 5.28
N VAL A 364 -4.99 -16.69 5.57
CA VAL A 364 -4.59 -15.30 5.23
C VAL A 364 -3.24 -14.91 5.83
N LYS A 365 -2.93 -15.35 7.06
CA LYS A 365 -1.63 -15.06 7.70
C LYS A 365 -0.44 -15.56 6.87
N TRP A 366 -0.59 -16.72 6.24
CA TRP A 366 0.47 -17.30 5.40
C TRP A 366 0.64 -16.55 4.07
N ALA A 367 -0.46 -16.07 3.50
CA ALA A 367 -0.43 -15.20 2.34
C ALA A 367 0.32 -13.89 2.64
N LEU A 368 -0.03 -13.26 3.77
CA LEU A 368 0.61 -12.01 4.20
C LEU A 368 2.10 -12.22 4.52
N LEU A 369 2.45 -13.32 5.18
CA LEU A 369 3.86 -13.68 5.44
C LEU A 369 4.64 -13.89 4.14
N ALA A 370 4.10 -14.68 3.21
CA ALA A 370 4.76 -14.96 1.93
C ALA A 370 4.97 -13.69 1.11
N ALA A 371 3.96 -12.81 1.03
CA ALA A 371 4.07 -11.53 0.37
C ALA A 371 5.10 -10.61 1.03
N THR A 372 5.15 -10.57 2.37
CA THR A 372 6.13 -9.80 3.13
C THR A 372 7.55 -10.28 2.84
N ILE A 373 7.81 -11.58 2.94
CA ILE A 373 9.14 -12.16 2.70
C ILE A 373 9.57 -11.89 1.26
N LEU A 374 8.70 -12.17 0.28
CA LEU A 374 9.00 -11.92 -1.12
C LEU A 374 9.35 -10.45 -1.39
N SER A 375 8.57 -9.52 -0.86
CA SER A 375 8.81 -8.08 -1.07
C SER A 375 10.13 -7.62 -0.46
N ILE A 376 10.47 -8.09 0.74
CA ILE A 376 11.75 -7.79 1.38
C ILE A 376 12.91 -8.35 0.54
N MET A 377 12.84 -9.61 0.13
CA MET A 377 13.91 -10.23 -0.67
C MET A 377 14.08 -9.55 -2.03
N LEU A 378 12.99 -9.20 -2.72
CA LEU A 378 13.06 -8.49 -4.00
C LEU A 378 13.54 -7.04 -3.84
N SER A 379 13.25 -6.38 -2.71
CA SER A 379 13.75 -5.02 -2.44
C SER A 379 15.28 -4.96 -2.33
N TRP A 380 15.95 -6.06 -1.98
CA TRP A 380 17.40 -6.13 -1.91
C TRP A 380 18.09 -6.04 -3.29
N GLY A 381 17.39 -6.32 -4.38
CA GLY A 381 17.83 -6.13 -5.75
C GLY A 381 19.24 -6.65 -6.00
N LYS A 382 20.22 -5.73 -6.24
CA LYS A 382 21.63 -6.07 -6.48
C LYS A 382 22.28 -6.86 -5.34
N ASN A 383 21.76 -6.75 -4.10
CA ASN A 383 22.26 -7.47 -2.93
C ASN A 383 21.75 -8.91 -2.87
N PHE A 384 20.81 -9.29 -3.76
CA PHE A 384 20.29 -10.64 -3.88
C PHE A 384 19.98 -11.00 -5.36
N MET A 385 21.00 -10.90 -6.22
CA MET A 385 20.83 -11.04 -7.67
C MET A 385 20.21 -12.37 -8.10
N GLY A 386 20.49 -13.48 -7.42
CA GLY A 386 19.93 -14.77 -7.82
C GLY A 386 18.40 -14.80 -7.90
N LEU A 387 17.70 -14.13 -6.95
CA LEU A 387 16.26 -13.97 -7.03
C LEU A 387 15.88 -12.86 -8.01
N THR A 388 16.62 -11.76 -8.02
CA THR A 388 16.33 -10.61 -8.87
C THR A 388 16.42 -10.97 -10.34
N ASP A 389 17.47 -11.70 -10.76
CA ASP A 389 17.63 -12.19 -12.14
C ASP A 389 16.51 -13.15 -12.53
N PHE A 390 16.13 -14.08 -11.64
CA PHE A 390 14.98 -14.93 -11.89
C PHE A 390 13.72 -14.12 -12.21
N PHE A 391 13.46 -13.04 -11.45
CA PHE A 391 12.29 -12.19 -11.71
C PHE A 391 12.45 -11.37 -13.01
N ILE A 392 13.63 -10.83 -13.28
CA ILE A 392 13.92 -10.07 -14.51
C ILE A 392 13.72 -10.95 -15.75
N ASP A 393 14.18 -12.20 -15.71
CA ASP A 393 14.20 -13.06 -16.87
C ASP A 393 12.91 -13.86 -17.10
N TYR A 394 12.22 -14.26 -16.02
CA TYR A 394 11.09 -15.19 -16.11
C TYR A 394 9.75 -14.61 -15.68
N VAL A 395 9.72 -13.54 -14.87
CA VAL A 395 8.45 -12.98 -14.44
C VAL A 395 7.97 -11.89 -15.40
N PRO A 396 6.81 -12.07 -16.05
CA PRO A 396 6.36 -11.14 -17.08
C PRO A 396 6.31 -9.70 -16.59
N MET A 397 6.78 -8.77 -17.41
CA MET A 397 6.81 -7.34 -17.18
C MET A 397 7.74 -6.83 -16.07
N TYR A 398 8.36 -7.68 -15.25
CA TYR A 398 9.23 -7.23 -14.15
C TYR A 398 10.38 -6.36 -14.65
N ALA A 399 11.01 -6.73 -15.76
CA ALA A 399 12.09 -5.96 -16.41
C ALA A 399 11.66 -4.59 -16.98
N LYS A 400 10.36 -4.27 -16.97
CA LYS A 400 9.84 -2.96 -17.40
C LYS A 400 9.87 -1.90 -16.28
N PHE A 401 10.12 -2.31 -15.05
CA PHE A 401 10.10 -1.43 -13.87
C PHE A 401 11.51 -1.23 -13.31
N ARG A 402 11.71 -0.10 -12.68
CA ARG A 402 12.96 0.23 -11.98
C ARG A 402 12.71 0.43 -10.48
N THR A 403 13.80 0.64 -9.72
CA THR A 403 13.69 0.96 -8.29
C THR A 403 13.06 -0.20 -7.54
N VAL A 404 13.76 -1.34 -7.56
CA VAL A 404 13.29 -2.57 -6.90
C VAL A 404 12.95 -2.39 -5.42
N ALA A 405 13.60 -1.44 -4.73
CA ALA A 405 13.26 -1.08 -3.35
C ALA A 405 11.79 -0.63 -3.16
N SER A 406 11.13 -0.14 -4.23
CA SER A 406 9.71 0.27 -4.16
C SER A 406 8.76 -0.86 -3.78
N ILE A 407 9.12 -2.12 -4.08
CA ILE A 407 8.28 -3.28 -3.77
C ILE A 407 8.09 -3.50 -2.27
N LEU A 408 8.94 -2.85 -1.44
CA LEU A 408 8.83 -2.90 0.02
C LEU A 408 7.48 -2.34 0.53
N VAL A 409 6.76 -1.59 -0.29
CA VAL A 409 5.39 -1.15 -0.02
C VAL A 409 4.44 -2.31 0.29
N ILE A 410 4.71 -3.51 -0.21
CA ILE A 410 3.96 -4.72 0.14
C ILE A 410 4.15 -5.03 1.62
N ALA A 411 5.38 -5.00 2.14
CA ALA A 411 5.66 -5.21 3.56
C ALA A 411 5.00 -4.11 4.43
N GLU A 412 5.01 -2.86 3.96
CA GLU A 412 4.33 -1.72 4.58
C GLU A 412 2.80 -1.89 4.67
N PHE A 413 2.22 -2.73 3.83
CA PHE A 413 0.80 -3.08 3.86
C PHE A 413 0.53 -4.35 4.66
N THR A 414 1.29 -5.41 4.43
CA THR A 414 1.03 -6.75 4.99
C THR A 414 1.38 -6.86 6.47
N ILE A 415 2.44 -6.16 6.92
CA ILE A 415 2.84 -6.14 8.33
C ILE A 415 1.75 -5.51 9.21
N PRO A 416 1.26 -4.29 8.94
CA PRO A 416 0.18 -3.70 9.72
C PRO A 416 -1.12 -4.51 9.64
N LEU A 417 -1.46 -5.06 8.48
CA LEU A 417 -2.68 -5.84 8.33
C LEU A 417 -2.67 -7.10 9.24
N LEU A 418 -1.57 -7.87 9.25
CA LEU A 418 -1.46 -9.04 10.11
C LEU A 418 -1.34 -8.64 11.59
N ALA A 419 -0.67 -7.54 11.91
CA ALA A 419 -0.62 -6.98 13.26
C ALA A 419 -2.02 -6.64 13.79
N MET A 420 -2.86 -6.03 12.95
CA MET A 420 -4.25 -5.73 13.32
C MET A 420 -5.09 -7.00 13.48
N LEU A 421 -4.90 -8.01 12.61
CA LEU A 421 -5.55 -9.31 12.80
C LEU A 421 -5.15 -9.95 14.13
N ALA A 422 -3.87 -9.88 14.51
CA ALA A 422 -3.39 -10.35 15.82
C ALA A 422 -4.06 -9.58 16.97
N LEU A 423 -4.11 -8.27 16.89
CA LEU A 423 -4.72 -7.42 17.92
C LEU A 423 -6.20 -7.75 18.08
N ARG A 424 -6.92 -8.03 17.00
CA ARG A 424 -8.33 -8.47 17.06
C ARG A 424 -8.47 -9.81 17.83
N GLU A 425 -7.62 -10.78 17.56
CA GLU A 425 -7.64 -12.07 18.27
C GLU A 425 -7.39 -11.88 19.79
N LEU A 426 -6.42 -11.04 20.16
CA LEU A 426 -6.15 -10.70 21.56
C LEU A 426 -7.37 -10.12 22.27
N PHE A 427 -8.05 -9.14 21.65
CA PHE A 427 -9.26 -8.55 22.23
C PHE A 427 -10.42 -9.55 22.31
N THR A 428 -10.53 -10.47 21.38
CA THR A 428 -11.57 -11.51 21.38
C THR A 428 -11.37 -12.48 22.54
N VAL A 429 -10.14 -12.95 22.76
CA VAL A 429 -9.78 -13.83 23.88
C VAL A 429 -10.01 -13.13 25.22
N TYR A 430 -9.61 -11.86 25.37
CA TYR A 430 -9.80 -11.10 26.60
C TYR A 430 -11.29 -10.92 26.92
N SER A 431 -12.13 -10.60 25.93
CA SER A 431 -13.58 -10.42 26.18
C SER A 431 -14.29 -11.73 26.52
N SER A 432 -13.82 -12.88 26.02
CA SER A 432 -14.37 -14.19 26.38
C SER A 432 -13.97 -14.61 27.80
N SER A 433 -12.74 -14.32 28.22
CA SER A 433 -12.27 -14.65 29.58
C SER A 433 -12.88 -13.72 30.67
N SER A 434 -13.22 -12.49 30.34
CA SER A 434 -13.88 -11.56 31.26
C SER A 434 -15.38 -11.85 31.48
N CYS A 435 -15.98 -12.67 30.61
CA CYS A 435 -17.37 -13.14 30.76
C CYS A 435 -17.50 -14.45 31.53
N ASP A 436 -16.40 -15.06 32.00
CA ASP A 436 -16.44 -16.27 32.79
C ASP A 436 -16.65 -15.92 34.28
N PRO A 437 -17.83 -16.21 34.90
CA PRO A 437 -18.15 -15.78 36.28
C PRO A 437 -17.14 -16.34 37.30
N ALA A 438 -16.42 -17.43 36.96
CA ALA A 438 -15.44 -18.05 37.85
C ALA A 438 -14.15 -17.20 38.03
N VAL A 439 -13.80 -16.35 37.05
CA VAL A 439 -12.63 -15.46 37.12
C VAL A 439 -12.96 -14.16 37.86
N ALA A 440 -14.21 -13.72 37.78
CA ALA A 440 -14.68 -12.49 38.46
C ALA A 440 -14.79 -12.67 40.00
N SER A 441 -14.83 -13.90 40.51
CA SER A 441 -14.99 -14.19 41.95
C SER A 441 -13.70 -14.45 42.72
N GLY A 442 -12.51 -14.38 42.09
CA GLY A 442 -11.21 -14.52 42.76
C GLY A 442 -10.96 -15.88 43.41
N LYS A 443 -11.77 -16.91 43.10
CA LYS A 443 -11.57 -18.29 43.60
C LYS A 443 -10.86 -19.12 42.55
N ALA A 444 -9.56 -18.94 42.45
CA ALA A 444 -8.70 -19.90 41.77
C ALA A 444 -8.45 -21.11 42.67
N GLU A 445 -9.29 -22.12 42.62
CA GLU A 445 -8.93 -23.46 43.09
C GLU A 445 -7.87 -24.04 42.15
N ARG A 446 -6.67 -24.28 42.70
CA ARG A 446 -5.64 -25.11 42.12
C ARG A 446 -6.20 -26.52 41.89
N LYS A 447 -6.54 -26.87 40.65
CA LYS A 447 -6.76 -28.25 40.28
C LYS A 447 -5.41 -28.97 40.10
N ASP A 448 -5.13 -29.84 41.04
CA ASP A 448 -4.05 -30.80 41.06
C ASP A 448 -4.19 -31.78 39.87
N TYR A 449 -3.20 -31.84 38.99
CA TYR A 449 -3.17 -32.81 37.90
C TYR A 449 -2.51 -34.10 38.34
N THR A 450 -3.29 -34.93 39.07
CA THR A 450 -2.99 -36.38 39.16
C THR A 450 -4.30 -37.15 39.32
N LYS A 451 -4.62 -37.93 38.31
CA LYS A 451 -5.32 -39.22 38.24
C LYS A 451 -6.44 -39.34 37.23
N GLY A 452 -6.29 -40.36 36.40
CA GLY A 452 -7.36 -41.30 36.05
C GLY A 452 -7.94 -41.15 34.64
N SER A 453 -7.42 -41.99 33.76
CA SER A 453 -8.15 -42.54 32.63
C SER A 453 -9.47 -43.17 33.06
N GLU A 454 -10.55 -42.91 32.34
CA GLU A 454 -11.53 -43.89 31.87
C GLU A 454 -12.85 -43.21 31.41
N GLY A 455 -13.20 -43.52 30.19
CA GLY A 455 -14.51 -43.87 29.62
C GLY A 455 -15.68 -42.89 29.71
N LEU A 456 -16.13 -42.45 28.61
CA LEU A 456 -17.43 -42.80 28.03
C LEU A 456 -17.86 -41.82 26.93
N ALA A 457 -18.32 -42.45 25.91
CA ALA A 457 -18.91 -41.83 24.71
C ALA A 457 -20.16 -41.00 25.01
N GLY A 458 -20.42 -40.01 24.19
CA GLY A 458 -21.77 -39.60 23.96
C GLY A 458 -22.03 -38.12 23.84
N LYS A 459 -22.38 -37.77 22.58
CA LYS A 459 -23.19 -36.60 22.18
C LYS A 459 -22.48 -35.27 21.93
N SER A 460 -22.29 -35.08 20.63
CA SER A 460 -22.26 -33.77 19.95
C SER A 460 -23.47 -32.91 20.32
N PRO A 461 -23.30 -31.62 20.34
CA PRO A 461 -24.23 -30.75 19.67
C PRO A 461 -23.51 -29.86 18.64
N VAL A 462 -23.85 -30.12 17.41
CA VAL A 462 -24.32 -29.20 16.37
C VAL A 462 -24.01 -27.71 16.57
N ASN A 463 -23.21 -27.22 15.60
CA ASN A 463 -23.33 -25.95 14.89
C ASN A 463 -23.46 -24.62 15.64
N ARG A 464 -22.55 -23.78 15.35
CA ARG A 464 -22.70 -22.50 14.61
C ARG A 464 -21.35 -21.83 14.39
N GLN A 465 -20.96 -21.86 13.12
CA GLN A 465 -20.65 -20.70 12.28
C GLN A 465 -19.46 -19.86 12.71
N LEU A 466 -18.38 -19.80 11.96
CA LEU A 466 -18.32 -19.01 10.70
C LEU A 466 -17.11 -19.44 9.92
#